data_9c7f04740f9ea883f22fa27db0958abc
#
_entry.id   9c7f04740f9ea883f22fa27db0958abc
#
_cell.length_a   1.000
_cell.length_b   1.000
_cell.length_c   1.000
_cell.angle_alpha   90.00
_cell.angle_beta   90.00
_cell.angle_gamma   90.00
#
_symmetry.space_group_name_H-M   'P 1'
#
loop_
_entity.id
_entity.type
_entity.pdbx_description
1 polymer ?
#
loop_
_entity_poly.entity_id
_entity_poly.type
_entity_poly.pdbx_seq_one_letter_code
_entity_poly.pdbx_strand_id
1 'polypeptide(L)'
;MAGNQREMRKKELKAKKDRKNKTIIWIIIAIVVAVLIVMKVCEININTVKEHFTDSSGKLSISQNVDKNNFSYNLDSSQNVTVKNINNKLGVLTPSTFTVIDTKKAVAKYTFDHGYSNPVIKTSGIYSLLVDQGSTKMRLDNTSENVYENELKGNILCGDVAKNGNTALATLSGDKLCNVTVYNKSLDKKMSYDLDYGYIVDIAINNSGSKIAFVALNSKNAQLKAKLYTMNVGASEPKAILDLPNCNVLELKYNSDNLYVVADDYIGIVSNQKKLKTVFECGKINTVCYTFTPNDELVLAYNDYSNSTENKLVRVRAGGNAKSETTVNGNIRYISASPSVVSVLTDSNIVTYSLGNMKQKKRVSVDDSVKSICQMGSAVFIHRQSLIERNESDK
;
A
#
# COMPACT_ATOMS: atom_id res chain seq x y z
N MET A 1 71.61 -18.60 2.29
CA MET A 1 70.41 -19.21 1.74
C MET A 1 69.09 -18.45 2.08
N ALA A 2 69.01 -17.72 3.20
CA ALA A 2 67.79 -17.03 3.62
C ALA A 2 67.36 -15.79 2.76
N GLY A 3 68.28 -15.12 2.06
CA GLY A 3 68.05 -13.95 1.24
C GLY A 3 67.26 -14.26 -0.04
N ASN A 4 67.57 -15.35 -0.68
CA ASN A 4 66.97 -15.77 -1.96
C ASN A 4 65.48 -16.18 -1.78
N GLN A 5 65.12 -16.76 -0.64
CA GLN A 5 63.72 -17.14 -0.36
C GLN A 5 62.82 -15.92 -0.10
N ARG A 6 63.34 -14.85 0.50
CA ARG A 6 62.58 -13.60 0.71
C ARG A 6 62.33 -12.85 -0.59
N GLU A 7 63.28 -12.85 -1.52
CA GLU A 7 63.06 -12.23 -2.85
C GLU A 7 62.05 -13.01 -3.72
N MET A 8 62.12 -14.33 -3.72
CA MET A 8 61.15 -15.16 -4.41
C MET A 8 59.72 -14.92 -3.88
N ARG A 9 59.50 -14.89 -2.56
CA ARG A 9 58.21 -14.60 -1.96
C ARG A 9 57.67 -13.21 -2.29
N LYS A 10 58.56 -12.19 -2.38
CA LYS A 10 58.15 -10.84 -2.82
C LYS A 10 57.73 -10.80 -4.29
N LYS A 11 58.42 -11.53 -5.16
CA LYS A 11 58.04 -11.66 -6.59
C LYS A 11 56.71 -12.38 -6.77
N GLU A 12 56.47 -13.45 -6.01
CA GLU A 12 55.18 -14.16 -6.03
C GLU A 12 54.00 -13.32 -5.54
N LEU A 13 54.19 -12.56 -4.44
CA LEU A 13 53.16 -11.65 -3.91
C LEU A 13 52.85 -10.51 -4.89
N LYS A 14 53.87 -9.96 -5.57
CA LYS A 14 53.68 -8.94 -6.61
C LYS A 14 52.96 -9.50 -7.81
N ALA A 15 53.30 -10.70 -8.27
CA ALA A 15 52.62 -11.38 -9.40
C ALA A 15 51.16 -11.74 -9.06
N LYS A 16 50.87 -12.16 -7.80
CA LYS A 16 49.49 -12.38 -7.32
C LYS A 16 48.68 -11.08 -7.29
N LYS A 17 49.27 -9.98 -6.82
CA LYS A 17 48.62 -8.67 -6.81
C LYS A 17 48.35 -8.15 -8.21
N ASP A 18 49.28 -8.31 -9.14
CA ASP A 18 49.13 -7.90 -10.53
C ASP A 18 48.07 -8.74 -11.28
N ARG A 19 47.97 -10.05 -11.01
CA ARG A 19 46.90 -10.90 -11.49
C ARG A 19 45.53 -10.44 -10.95
N LYS A 20 45.41 -10.16 -9.65
CA LYS A 20 44.18 -9.69 -9.02
C LYS A 20 43.73 -8.33 -9.62
N ASN A 21 44.67 -7.41 -9.81
CA ASN A 21 44.40 -6.12 -10.43
C ASN A 21 43.94 -6.27 -11.90
N LYS A 22 44.56 -7.15 -12.69
CA LYS A 22 44.13 -7.46 -14.05
C LYS A 22 42.70 -8.06 -14.06
N THR A 23 42.40 -8.97 -13.16
CA THR A 23 41.03 -9.56 -13.05
C THR A 23 40.01 -8.48 -12.71
N ILE A 24 40.30 -7.58 -11.79
CA ILE A 24 39.41 -6.46 -11.45
C ILE A 24 39.18 -5.54 -12.65
N ILE A 25 40.22 -5.22 -13.41
CA ILE A 25 40.11 -4.41 -14.63
C ILE A 25 39.22 -5.09 -15.67
N TRP A 26 39.37 -6.39 -15.88
CA TRP A 26 38.52 -7.15 -16.81
C TRP A 26 37.06 -7.21 -16.37
N ILE A 27 36.79 -7.30 -15.06
CA ILE A 27 35.43 -7.25 -14.50
C ILE A 27 34.83 -5.87 -14.76
N ILE A 28 35.57 -4.78 -14.53
CA ILE A 28 35.10 -3.43 -14.79
C ILE A 28 34.79 -3.23 -16.27
N ILE A 29 35.66 -3.70 -17.17
CA ILE A 29 35.42 -3.64 -18.61
C ILE A 29 34.15 -4.42 -19.00
N ALA A 30 33.97 -5.62 -18.45
CA ALA A 30 32.77 -6.42 -18.71
C ALA A 30 31.48 -5.72 -18.25
N ILE A 31 31.51 -5.06 -17.08
CA ILE A 31 30.37 -4.27 -16.59
C ILE A 31 30.07 -3.09 -17.51
N VAL A 32 31.09 -2.35 -17.94
CA VAL A 32 30.92 -1.23 -18.88
C VAL A 32 30.35 -1.70 -20.22
N VAL A 33 30.83 -2.81 -20.75
CA VAL A 33 30.30 -3.40 -21.99
C VAL A 33 28.85 -3.85 -21.81
N ALA A 34 28.52 -4.48 -20.68
CA ALA A 34 27.14 -4.87 -20.39
C ALA A 34 26.21 -3.66 -20.30
N VAL A 35 26.65 -2.57 -19.65
CA VAL A 35 25.88 -1.32 -19.60
C VAL A 35 25.69 -0.71 -20.99
N LEU A 36 26.70 -0.70 -21.84
CA LEU A 36 26.59 -0.21 -23.22
C LEU A 36 25.65 -1.07 -24.08
N ILE A 37 25.62 -2.38 -23.87
CA ILE A 37 24.68 -3.27 -24.53
C ILE A 37 23.25 -2.99 -24.09
N VAL A 38 23.02 -2.84 -22.79
CA VAL A 38 21.71 -2.49 -22.23
C VAL A 38 21.24 -1.14 -22.77
N MET A 39 22.10 -0.12 -22.80
CA MET A 39 21.78 1.18 -23.38
C MET A 39 21.38 1.09 -24.86
N LYS A 40 22.07 0.24 -25.64
CA LYS A 40 21.77 0.04 -27.06
C LYS A 40 20.45 -0.75 -27.27
N VAL A 41 20.17 -1.76 -26.43
CA VAL A 41 18.94 -2.56 -26.50
C VAL A 41 17.72 -1.75 -26.05
N CYS A 42 17.90 -0.85 -25.09
CA CYS A 42 16.83 0.04 -24.60
C CYS A 42 16.72 1.34 -25.39
N GLU A 43 17.45 1.50 -26.50
CA GLU A 43 17.52 2.73 -27.33
C GLU A 43 17.86 4.01 -26.53
N ILE A 44 18.55 3.87 -25.40
CA ILE A 44 18.95 4.98 -24.55
C ILE A 44 20.14 5.68 -25.19
N ASN A 45 19.89 6.86 -25.74
CA ASN A 45 20.95 7.70 -26.32
C ASN A 45 21.75 8.39 -25.21
N ILE A 46 23.08 8.42 -25.33
CA ILE A 46 23.99 9.11 -24.38
C ILE A 46 23.63 10.60 -24.26
N ASN A 47 23.11 11.21 -25.32
CA ASN A 47 22.64 12.60 -25.29
C ASN A 47 21.40 12.76 -24.42
N THR A 48 20.46 11.82 -24.43
CA THR A 48 19.27 11.81 -23.57
C THR A 48 19.65 11.67 -22.07
N VAL A 49 20.70 10.90 -21.80
CA VAL A 49 21.25 10.77 -20.43
C VAL A 49 21.95 12.06 -20.02
N LYS A 50 22.68 12.72 -20.92
CA LYS A 50 23.30 14.02 -20.67
C LYS A 50 22.27 15.13 -20.40
N GLU A 51 21.21 15.20 -21.21
CA GLU A 51 20.12 16.17 -21.02
C GLU A 51 19.39 16.02 -19.67
N HIS A 52 19.37 14.80 -19.11
CA HIS A 52 18.80 14.55 -17.77
C HIS A 52 19.72 15.00 -16.63
N PHE A 53 21.02 15.18 -16.88
CA PHE A 53 22.02 15.52 -15.87
C PHE A 53 22.68 16.89 -16.08
N THR A 54 22.37 17.61 -17.17
CA THR A 54 22.89 18.95 -17.44
C THR A 54 21.75 19.99 -17.43
N ASP A 55 22.01 21.15 -16.83
CA ASP A 55 21.11 22.30 -16.93
C ASP A 55 21.20 22.94 -18.33
N SER A 56 20.36 23.94 -18.59
CA SER A 56 20.34 24.72 -19.84
C SER A 56 21.65 25.46 -20.17
N SER A 57 22.62 25.44 -19.25
CA SER A 57 23.96 26.03 -19.45
C SER A 57 25.05 24.99 -19.72
N GLY A 58 24.69 23.68 -19.81
CA GLY A 58 25.62 22.57 -20.11
C GLY A 58 26.48 22.13 -18.95
N LYS A 59 26.24 22.64 -17.74
CA LYS A 59 26.90 22.16 -16.50
C LYS A 59 26.17 20.97 -15.93
N LEU A 60 26.91 19.98 -15.43
CA LEU A 60 26.36 18.86 -14.65
C LEU A 60 25.58 19.43 -13.47
N SER A 61 24.28 19.39 -13.55
CA SER A 61 23.42 19.64 -12.41
C SER A 61 23.45 18.41 -11.50
N ILE A 62 24.41 18.37 -10.57
CA ILE A 62 24.19 17.64 -9.32
C ILE A 62 22.93 18.28 -8.76
N SER A 63 21.85 17.52 -8.70
CA SER A 63 20.53 18.00 -8.27
C SER A 63 20.73 18.94 -7.09
N GLN A 64 20.47 20.23 -7.29
CA GLN A 64 20.36 21.16 -6.19
C GLN A 64 19.33 20.54 -5.26
N ASN A 65 19.66 20.44 -3.98
CA ASN A 65 18.72 20.12 -2.92
C ASN A 65 17.51 21.01 -3.12
N VAL A 66 16.47 20.49 -3.75
CA VAL A 66 15.14 21.11 -3.67
C VAL A 66 14.90 21.17 -2.18
N ASP A 67 14.77 22.36 -1.67
CA ASP A 67 14.58 22.63 -0.26
C ASP A 67 13.50 21.65 0.23
N LYS A 68 13.89 20.72 1.10
CA LYS A 68 13.02 19.59 1.50
C LYS A 68 11.70 20.08 2.12
N ASN A 69 11.65 21.36 2.47
CA ASN A 69 10.53 22.04 3.10
C ASN A 69 9.51 22.65 2.12
N ASN A 70 9.74 22.62 0.81
CA ASN A 70 8.91 23.32 -0.19
C ASN A 70 8.07 22.37 -1.06
N PHE A 71 7.68 21.17 -0.60
CA PHE A 71 6.72 20.38 -1.33
C PHE A 71 5.33 21.00 -1.21
N SER A 72 4.79 21.47 -2.34
CA SER A 72 3.44 21.99 -2.47
C SER A 72 2.88 21.52 -3.81
N TYR A 73 1.71 20.89 -3.80
CA TYR A 73 1.03 20.40 -4.98
C TYR A 73 -0.44 20.81 -4.96
N ASN A 74 -0.86 21.62 -5.94
CA ASN A 74 -2.25 22.03 -6.08
C ASN A 74 -3.09 20.93 -6.72
N LEU A 75 -4.27 20.71 -6.18
CA LEU A 75 -5.27 19.76 -6.66
C LEU A 75 -6.30 20.45 -7.52
N ASP A 76 -6.87 19.73 -8.46
CA ASP A 76 -8.01 20.16 -9.29
C ASP A 76 -9.36 20.11 -8.56
N SER A 77 -9.42 19.45 -7.40
CA SER A 77 -10.61 19.31 -6.56
C SER A 77 -10.28 19.47 -5.08
N SER A 78 -11.22 19.99 -4.32
CA SER A 78 -11.17 20.08 -2.85
C SER A 78 -12.06 19.05 -2.14
N GLN A 79 -12.86 18.29 -2.87
CA GLN A 79 -13.84 17.35 -2.32
C GLN A 79 -13.52 15.92 -2.72
N ASN A 80 -13.82 14.98 -1.84
CA ASN A 80 -13.67 13.53 -2.06
C ASN A 80 -12.27 13.13 -2.57
N VAL A 81 -11.23 13.74 -2.01
CA VAL A 81 -9.84 13.45 -2.37
C VAL A 81 -9.31 12.32 -1.49
N THR A 82 -8.80 11.26 -2.12
CA THR A 82 -8.10 10.16 -1.44
C THR A 82 -6.61 10.23 -1.75
N VAL A 83 -5.79 10.29 -0.70
CA VAL A 83 -4.33 10.29 -0.82
C VAL A 83 -3.77 8.97 -0.29
N LYS A 84 -3.01 8.26 -1.12
CA LYS A 84 -2.38 6.96 -0.79
C LYS A 84 -0.88 6.98 -1.07
N ASN A 85 -0.14 6.21 -0.29
CA ASN A 85 1.24 5.90 -0.60
C ASN A 85 1.29 4.75 -1.63
N ILE A 86 1.94 4.99 -2.77
CA ILE A 86 2.20 3.98 -3.80
C ILE A 86 3.70 3.92 -4.04
N ASN A 87 4.37 3.00 -3.36
CA ASN A 87 5.82 2.81 -3.48
C ASN A 87 6.62 4.14 -3.38
N ASN A 88 6.42 4.88 -2.29
CA ASN A 88 7.04 6.19 -2.02
C ASN A 88 6.68 7.32 -3.01
N LYS A 89 5.58 7.19 -3.72
CA LYS A 89 4.90 8.27 -4.47
C LYS A 89 3.52 8.52 -3.86
N LEU A 90 2.98 9.70 -4.06
CA LEU A 90 1.60 9.98 -3.69
C LEU A 90 0.69 9.61 -4.86
N GLY A 91 -0.23 8.69 -4.62
CA GLY A 91 -1.39 8.49 -5.47
C GLY A 91 -2.52 9.36 -4.96
N VAL A 92 -3.03 10.23 -5.80
CA VAL A 92 -4.13 11.14 -5.48
C VAL A 92 -5.30 10.84 -6.39
N LEU A 93 -6.40 10.41 -5.80
CA LEU A 93 -7.66 10.20 -6.48
C LEU A 93 -8.61 11.33 -6.12
N THR A 94 -9.10 12.03 -7.13
CA THR A 94 -10.17 13.03 -7.05
C THR A 94 -11.45 12.47 -7.70
N PRO A 95 -12.58 13.16 -7.67
CA PRO A 95 -13.78 12.71 -8.38
C PRO A 95 -13.63 12.53 -9.89
N SER A 96 -12.64 13.20 -10.51
CA SER A 96 -12.43 13.20 -11.96
C SER A 96 -11.11 12.58 -12.39
N THR A 97 -10.05 12.70 -11.57
CA THR A 97 -8.68 12.33 -11.97
C THR A 97 -8.03 11.37 -11.00
N PHE A 98 -7.09 10.58 -11.50
CA PHE A 98 -6.10 9.89 -10.69
C PHE A 98 -4.70 10.36 -11.09
N THR A 99 -3.92 10.81 -10.11
CA THR A 99 -2.59 11.36 -10.32
C THR A 99 -1.56 10.68 -9.43
N VAL A 100 -0.41 10.31 -10.01
CA VAL A 100 0.77 9.85 -9.27
C VAL A 100 1.79 10.98 -9.22
N ILE A 101 2.14 11.43 -8.01
CA ILE A 101 3.00 12.59 -7.77
C ILE A 101 4.36 12.15 -7.25
N ASP A 102 5.42 12.73 -7.79
CA ASP A 102 6.78 12.57 -7.26
C ASP A 102 6.93 13.35 -5.94
N THR A 103 7.22 12.63 -4.86
CA THR A 103 7.29 13.20 -3.50
C THR A 103 8.51 14.09 -3.24
N LYS A 104 9.48 14.12 -4.16
CA LYS A 104 10.67 14.98 -4.06
C LYS A 104 10.51 16.29 -4.83
N LYS A 105 9.83 16.23 -5.98
CA LYS A 105 9.74 17.35 -6.93
C LYS A 105 8.38 18.04 -6.92
N ALA A 106 7.36 17.51 -6.25
CA ALA A 106 5.97 17.97 -6.31
C ALA A 106 5.42 18.07 -7.75
N VAL A 107 5.77 17.11 -8.60
CA VAL A 107 5.37 17.07 -10.02
C VAL A 107 4.57 15.81 -10.28
N ALA A 108 3.48 15.93 -11.02
CA ALA A 108 2.73 14.79 -11.53
C ALA A 108 3.63 14.00 -12.49
N LYS A 109 3.79 12.70 -12.23
CA LYS A 109 4.45 11.78 -13.14
C LYS A 109 3.50 11.16 -14.14
N TYR A 110 2.28 10.98 -13.68
CA TYR A 110 1.23 10.33 -14.43
C TYR A 110 -0.11 10.85 -13.94
N THR A 111 -0.99 11.22 -14.86
CA THR A 111 -2.35 11.67 -14.58
C THR A 111 -3.28 11.16 -15.66
N PHE A 112 -4.49 10.75 -15.28
CA PHE A 112 -5.54 10.48 -16.24
C PHE A 112 -6.92 10.83 -15.67
N ASP A 113 -7.85 11.13 -16.60
CA ASP A 113 -9.25 11.37 -16.29
C ASP A 113 -9.98 10.04 -16.35
N HIS A 114 -10.56 9.58 -15.22
CA HIS A 114 -11.19 8.26 -15.17
C HIS A 114 -12.67 8.26 -15.59
N GLY A 115 -13.38 9.36 -15.41
CA GLY A 115 -14.81 9.45 -15.73
C GLY A 115 -15.69 8.46 -14.95
N TYR A 116 -15.27 8.00 -13.76
CA TYR A 116 -16.00 7.07 -12.92
C TYR A 116 -16.98 7.82 -12.02
N SER A 117 -18.13 7.21 -11.77
CA SER A 117 -19.18 7.79 -10.93
C SER A 117 -18.91 7.60 -9.43
N ASN A 118 -18.33 6.46 -9.07
CA ASN A 118 -17.96 6.13 -7.69
C ASN A 118 -16.57 5.47 -7.64
N PRO A 119 -15.51 6.27 -7.86
CA PRO A 119 -14.15 5.74 -7.95
C PRO A 119 -13.62 5.27 -6.59
N VAL A 120 -13.17 4.03 -6.51
CA VAL A 120 -12.51 3.44 -5.34
C VAL A 120 -11.13 2.94 -5.73
N ILE A 121 -10.11 3.30 -4.94
CA ILE A 121 -8.72 2.90 -5.18
C ILE A 121 -8.21 1.94 -4.10
N LYS A 122 -7.62 0.84 -4.52
CA LYS A 122 -6.80 -0.06 -3.69
C LYS A 122 -5.36 -0.06 -4.21
N THR A 123 -4.39 -0.12 -3.30
CA THR A 123 -2.97 -0.02 -3.67
C THR A 123 -2.15 -1.13 -3.02
N SER A 124 -1.17 -1.66 -3.77
CA SER A 124 -0.24 -2.67 -3.26
C SER A 124 1.09 -2.62 -4.04
N GLY A 125 2.20 -2.41 -3.34
CA GLY A 125 3.51 -2.23 -3.99
C GLY A 125 3.51 -1.04 -4.95
N ILE A 126 3.77 -1.29 -6.23
CA ILE A 126 3.76 -0.28 -7.29
C ILE A 126 2.40 -0.15 -7.99
N TYR A 127 1.44 -1.03 -7.68
CA TYR A 127 0.17 -1.11 -8.39
C TYR A 127 -0.94 -0.36 -7.66
N SER A 128 -1.86 0.17 -8.45
CA SER A 128 -3.13 0.74 -8.03
C SER A 128 -4.25 0.18 -8.89
N LEU A 129 -5.24 -0.42 -8.23
CA LEU A 129 -6.49 -0.84 -8.83
C LEU A 129 -7.53 0.25 -8.60
N LEU A 130 -8.04 0.84 -9.67
CA LEU A 130 -9.16 1.76 -9.65
C LEU A 130 -10.40 1.05 -10.19
N VAL A 131 -11.48 1.08 -9.44
CA VAL A 131 -12.78 0.53 -9.84
C VAL A 131 -13.86 1.60 -9.76
N ASP A 132 -14.82 1.56 -10.67
CA ASP A 132 -16.08 2.31 -10.55
C ASP A 132 -17.09 1.43 -9.81
N GLN A 133 -17.13 1.59 -8.46
CA GLN A 133 -17.96 0.75 -7.61
C GLN A 133 -19.43 0.95 -7.90
N GLY A 134 -20.16 -0.14 -8.14
CA GLY A 134 -21.56 -0.13 -8.60
C GLY A 134 -21.69 -0.08 -10.12
N SER A 135 -20.61 0.03 -10.87
CA SER A 135 -20.53 -0.03 -12.34
C SER A 135 -19.62 -1.19 -12.76
N THR A 136 -19.29 -1.29 -14.06
CA THR A 136 -18.56 -2.41 -14.66
C THR A 136 -17.08 -2.12 -14.91
N LYS A 137 -16.66 -0.85 -14.80
CA LYS A 137 -15.33 -0.40 -15.24
C LYS A 137 -14.26 -0.56 -14.17
N MET A 138 -13.12 -1.04 -14.59
CA MET A 138 -11.93 -1.15 -13.76
C MET A 138 -10.66 -0.82 -14.53
N ARG A 139 -9.61 -0.41 -13.78
CA ARG A 139 -8.31 -0.08 -14.34
C ARG A 139 -7.20 -0.49 -13.38
N LEU A 140 -6.17 -1.11 -13.89
CA LEU A 140 -4.92 -1.37 -13.17
C LEU A 140 -3.82 -0.46 -13.70
N ASP A 141 -3.19 0.28 -12.82
CA ASP A 141 -2.04 1.14 -13.13
C ASP A 141 -0.83 0.74 -12.29
N ASN A 142 0.35 1.09 -12.75
CA ASN A 142 1.55 1.16 -11.93
C ASN A 142 1.93 2.63 -11.68
N THR A 143 3.07 2.89 -11.07
CA THR A 143 3.50 4.26 -10.73
C THR A 143 3.91 5.11 -11.94
N SER A 144 3.79 4.63 -13.16
CA SER A 144 4.30 5.30 -14.37
C SER A 144 3.34 5.23 -15.56
N GLU A 145 2.50 4.19 -15.63
CA GLU A 145 1.68 3.92 -16.80
C GLU A 145 0.44 3.07 -16.46
N ASN A 146 -0.50 3.02 -17.36
CA ASN A 146 -1.59 2.06 -17.35
C ASN A 146 -1.06 0.66 -17.67
N VAL A 147 -1.50 -0.34 -16.91
CA VAL A 147 -1.20 -1.75 -17.17
C VAL A 147 -2.29 -2.36 -18.03
N TYR A 148 -3.56 -2.14 -17.67
CA TYR A 148 -4.73 -2.48 -18.46
C TYR A 148 -6.00 -1.77 -17.96
N GLU A 149 -6.99 -1.68 -18.84
CA GLU A 149 -8.37 -1.35 -18.52
C GLU A 149 -9.27 -2.52 -18.90
N ASN A 150 -10.38 -2.67 -18.19
CA ASN A 150 -11.36 -3.71 -18.50
C ASN A 150 -12.76 -3.29 -18.10
N GLU A 151 -13.74 -3.83 -18.79
CA GLU A 151 -15.14 -3.72 -18.45
C GLU A 151 -15.69 -5.11 -18.16
N LEU A 152 -16.23 -5.28 -16.95
CA LEU A 152 -16.73 -6.56 -16.45
C LEU A 152 -18.20 -6.75 -16.86
N LYS A 153 -18.67 -8.00 -16.83
CA LYS A 153 -20.08 -8.32 -17.15
C LYS A 153 -21.05 -7.88 -16.06
N GLY A 154 -20.62 -7.86 -14.81
CA GLY A 154 -21.44 -7.52 -13.66
C GLY A 154 -20.91 -6.28 -12.94
N ASN A 155 -21.79 -5.58 -12.22
CA ASN A 155 -21.42 -4.42 -11.44
C ASN A 155 -20.47 -4.81 -10.32
N ILE A 156 -19.38 -4.04 -10.18
CA ILE A 156 -18.31 -4.27 -9.21
C ILE A 156 -18.80 -3.90 -7.81
N LEU A 157 -18.73 -4.84 -6.89
CA LEU A 157 -19.02 -4.64 -5.47
C LEU A 157 -17.79 -4.14 -4.74
N CYS A 158 -16.66 -4.83 -4.92
CA CYS A 158 -15.37 -4.49 -4.32
C CYS A 158 -14.23 -5.14 -5.12
N GLY A 159 -13.00 -4.72 -4.84
CA GLY A 159 -11.80 -5.30 -5.44
C GLY A 159 -10.56 -5.04 -4.61
N ASP A 160 -9.51 -5.85 -4.81
CA ASP A 160 -8.19 -5.68 -4.20
C ASP A 160 -7.09 -6.06 -5.19
N VAL A 161 -5.86 -5.61 -4.94
CA VAL A 161 -4.70 -5.82 -5.79
C VAL A 161 -3.51 -6.36 -5.00
N ALA A 162 -2.84 -7.36 -5.55
CA ALA A 162 -1.63 -7.95 -5.00
C ALA A 162 -0.36 -7.18 -5.41
N LYS A 163 0.75 -7.37 -4.67
CA LYS A 163 2.06 -6.76 -5.02
C LYS A 163 2.64 -7.24 -6.36
N ASN A 164 2.17 -8.37 -6.88
CA ASN A 164 2.56 -8.88 -8.20
C ASN A 164 1.66 -8.38 -9.35
N GLY A 165 0.65 -7.54 -9.05
CA GLY A 165 -0.29 -6.99 -10.02
C GLY A 165 -1.50 -7.87 -10.32
N ASN A 166 -1.67 -9.02 -9.63
CA ASN A 166 -2.92 -9.77 -9.73
C ASN A 166 -4.05 -8.97 -9.04
N THR A 167 -5.24 -8.99 -9.63
CA THR A 167 -6.43 -8.31 -9.10
C THR A 167 -7.51 -9.34 -8.76
N ALA A 168 -8.18 -9.14 -7.64
CA ALA A 168 -9.36 -9.89 -7.23
C ALA A 168 -10.56 -8.96 -7.21
N LEU A 169 -11.66 -9.36 -7.83
CA LEU A 169 -12.86 -8.56 -8.00
C LEU A 169 -14.08 -9.36 -7.63
N ALA A 170 -14.98 -8.75 -6.89
CA ALA A 170 -16.30 -9.27 -6.62
C ALA A 170 -17.33 -8.46 -7.41
N THR A 171 -18.20 -9.13 -8.18
CA THR A 171 -19.23 -8.51 -9.00
C THR A 171 -20.60 -9.11 -8.70
N LEU A 172 -21.65 -8.37 -9.01
CA LEU A 172 -22.99 -8.95 -9.14
C LEU A 172 -22.99 -9.96 -10.30
N SER A 173 -23.77 -11.02 -10.17
CA SER A 173 -23.95 -12.04 -11.21
C SER A 173 -25.41 -12.11 -11.63
N GLY A 174 -25.66 -12.34 -12.92
CA GLY A 174 -27.03 -12.52 -13.43
C GLY A 174 -27.63 -13.87 -13.03
N ASP A 175 -26.83 -14.92 -13.00
CA ASP A 175 -27.27 -16.30 -12.74
C ASP A 175 -27.18 -16.67 -11.26
N LYS A 176 -26.26 -16.04 -10.53
CA LYS A 176 -25.98 -16.21 -9.11
C LYS A 176 -26.00 -14.84 -8.42
N LEU A 177 -25.89 -14.79 -7.09
CA LEU A 177 -25.86 -13.49 -6.40
C LEU A 177 -24.57 -12.71 -6.70
N CYS A 178 -23.44 -13.38 -6.63
CA CYS A 178 -22.13 -12.76 -6.87
C CYS A 178 -21.20 -13.68 -7.64
N ASN A 179 -20.20 -13.09 -8.29
CA ASN A 179 -19.04 -13.78 -8.85
C ASN A 179 -17.75 -13.16 -8.34
N VAL A 180 -16.78 -14.00 -7.99
CA VAL A 180 -15.41 -13.59 -7.67
C VAL A 180 -14.49 -13.97 -8.82
N THR A 181 -13.83 -13.00 -9.42
CA THR A 181 -12.87 -13.25 -10.51
C THR A 181 -11.48 -12.74 -10.12
N VAL A 182 -10.44 -13.52 -10.42
CA VAL A 182 -9.05 -13.13 -10.28
C VAL A 182 -8.40 -13.04 -11.65
N TYR A 183 -7.78 -11.90 -11.94
CA TYR A 183 -6.96 -11.68 -13.14
C TYR A 183 -5.49 -11.52 -12.75
N ASN A 184 -4.60 -11.92 -13.65
CA ASN A 184 -3.18 -11.54 -13.53
C ASN A 184 -2.93 -10.15 -14.17
N LYS A 185 -1.70 -9.66 -14.06
CA LYS A 185 -1.28 -8.37 -14.64
C LYS A 185 -1.39 -8.28 -16.18
N SER A 186 -1.57 -9.40 -16.86
CA SER A 186 -1.79 -9.46 -18.32
C SER A 186 -3.26 -9.62 -18.68
N LEU A 187 -4.16 -9.42 -17.70
CA LEU A 187 -5.62 -9.57 -17.82
C LEU A 187 -6.08 -11.02 -18.11
N ASP A 188 -5.21 -12.04 -17.94
CA ASP A 188 -5.66 -13.44 -18.02
C ASP A 188 -6.46 -13.80 -16.77
N LYS A 189 -7.64 -14.38 -16.98
CA LYS A 189 -8.47 -14.87 -15.88
C LYS A 189 -7.85 -16.13 -15.27
N LYS A 190 -7.48 -16.06 -13.98
CA LYS A 190 -6.89 -17.15 -13.21
C LYS A 190 -7.91 -17.94 -12.41
N MET A 191 -9.05 -17.32 -12.09
CA MET A 191 -10.09 -17.93 -11.28
C MET A 191 -11.42 -17.26 -11.56
N SER A 192 -12.51 -18.02 -11.46
CA SER A 192 -13.88 -17.51 -11.35
C SER A 192 -14.62 -18.42 -10.37
N TYR A 193 -15.33 -17.82 -9.41
CA TYR A 193 -16.11 -18.53 -8.40
C TYR A 193 -17.48 -17.85 -8.21
N ASP A 194 -18.54 -18.61 -8.39
CA ASP A 194 -19.90 -18.13 -8.23
C ASP A 194 -20.42 -18.38 -6.81
N LEU A 195 -21.12 -17.41 -6.24
CA LEU A 195 -21.64 -17.43 -4.89
C LEU A 195 -23.14 -17.19 -4.86
N ASP A 196 -23.87 -18.12 -4.19
CA ASP A 196 -25.32 -18.03 -3.99
C ASP A 196 -25.71 -17.65 -2.54
N TYR A 197 -24.74 -17.53 -1.64
CA TYR A 197 -25.05 -17.37 -0.22
C TYR A 197 -25.54 -15.98 0.16
N GLY A 198 -24.95 -14.92 -0.42
CA GLY A 198 -25.21 -13.54 -0.05
C GLY A 198 -24.38 -12.56 -0.88
N TYR A 199 -24.41 -11.27 -0.50
CA TYR A 199 -23.67 -10.23 -1.21
C TYR A 199 -22.29 -10.05 -0.62
N ILE A 200 -21.27 -10.01 -1.48
CA ILE A 200 -19.89 -9.79 -1.08
C ILE A 200 -19.69 -8.31 -0.74
N VAL A 201 -19.16 -8.05 0.46
CA VAL A 201 -18.95 -6.68 0.98
C VAL A 201 -17.49 -6.26 0.95
N ASP A 202 -16.56 -7.21 1.07
CA ASP A 202 -15.12 -6.94 0.91
C ASP A 202 -14.37 -8.18 0.44
N ILE A 203 -13.25 -7.95 -0.24
CA ILE A 203 -12.36 -8.98 -0.79
C ILE A 203 -10.91 -8.57 -0.57
N ALA A 204 -10.06 -9.56 -0.26
CA ALA A 204 -8.62 -9.39 -0.13
C ALA A 204 -7.87 -10.42 -0.97
N ILE A 205 -6.75 -10.02 -1.55
CA ILE A 205 -5.79 -10.90 -2.22
C ILE A 205 -4.42 -10.77 -1.54
N ASN A 206 -3.72 -11.89 -1.32
CA ASN A 206 -2.41 -11.83 -0.68
C ASN A 206 -1.33 -11.29 -1.64
N ASN A 207 -0.18 -10.87 -1.10
CA ASN A 207 0.89 -10.21 -1.85
C ASN A 207 1.44 -11.03 -3.03
N SER A 208 1.40 -12.37 -2.95
CA SER A 208 1.83 -13.25 -4.03
C SER A 208 0.73 -13.50 -5.08
N GLY A 209 -0.50 -13.03 -4.85
CA GLY A 209 -1.63 -13.26 -5.74
C GLY A 209 -2.10 -14.72 -5.79
N SER A 210 -1.77 -15.52 -4.76
CA SER A 210 -2.06 -16.97 -4.72
C SER A 210 -3.21 -17.36 -3.80
N LYS A 211 -3.67 -16.44 -2.94
CA LYS A 211 -4.76 -16.65 -1.98
C LYS A 211 -5.70 -15.47 -2.00
N ILE A 212 -6.99 -15.73 -1.92
CA ILE A 212 -8.03 -14.73 -1.74
C ILE A 212 -8.87 -15.04 -0.52
N ALA A 213 -9.50 -14.01 0.01
CA ALA A 213 -10.56 -14.13 0.99
C ALA A 213 -11.63 -13.07 0.71
N PHE A 214 -12.88 -13.39 0.97
CA PHE A 214 -13.98 -12.45 0.84
C PHE A 214 -15.05 -12.72 1.90
N VAL A 215 -15.74 -11.66 2.32
CA VAL A 215 -16.87 -11.74 3.24
C VAL A 215 -18.16 -11.56 2.48
N ALA A 216 -19.09 -12.51 2.68
CA ALA A 216 -20.44 -12.42 2.18
C ALA A 216 -21.43 -12.22 3.33
N LEU A 217 -22.34 -11.26 3.15
CA LEU A 217 -23.45 -10.97 4.06
C LEU A 217 -24.75 -11.55 3.51
N ASN A 218 -25.50 -12.21 4.40
CA ASN A 218 -26.84 -12.68 4.12
C ASN A 218 -27.77 -12.25 5.27
N SER A 219 -29.02 -11.96 4.95
CA SER A 219 -30.06 -11.72 5.95
C SER A 219 -31.04 -12.88 5.96
N LYS A 220 -31.15 -13.57 7.08
CA LYS A 220 -32.12 -14.63 7.29
C LYS A 220 -32.87 -14.38 8.60
N ASN A 221 -34.21 -14.34 8.53
CA ASN A 221 -35.08 -14.07 9.69
C ASN A 221 -34.74 -12.73 10.38
N ALA A 222 -34.49 -11.67 9.60
CA ALA A 222 -34.07 -10.35 10.07
C ALA A 222 -32.74 -10.33 10.85
N GLN A 223 -31.96 -11.39 10.79
CA GLN A 223 -30.61 -11.45 11.35
C GLN A 223 -29.57 -11.41 10.24
N LEU A 224 -28.64 -10.47 10.37
CA LEU A 224 -27.48 -10.39 9.48
C LEU A 224 -26.49 -11.49 9.84
N LYS A 225 -26.03 -12.25 8.85
CA LYS A 225 -25.02 -13.31 9.01
C LYS A 225 -23.87 -13.06 8.05
N ALA A 226 -22.66 -12.97 8.60
CA ALA A 226 -21.43 -12.82 7.85
C ALA A 226 -20.68 -14.15 7.74
N LYS A 227 -20.28 -14.52 6.52
CA LYS A 227 -19.40 -15.68 6.27
C LYS A 227 -18.15 -15.23 5.56
N LEU A 228 -17.01 -15.64 6.09
CA LEU A 228 -15.70 -15.45 5.47
C LEU A 228 -15.32 -16.69 4.67
N TYR A 229 -15.09 -16.52 3.40
CA TYR A 229 -14.57 -17.52 2.48
C TYR A 229 -13.09 -17.32 2.29
N THR A 230 -12.30 -18.39 2.37
CA THR A 230 -10.87 -18.38 2.05
C THR A 230 -10.59 -19.38 0.94
N MET A 231 -9.83 -18.97 -0.08
CA MET A 231 -9.55 -19.81 -1.25
C MET A 231 -8.11 -19.68 -1.72
N ASN A 232 -7.58 -20.72 -2.35
CA ASN A 232 -6.41 -20.59 -3.18
C ASN A 232 -6.84 -20.13 -4.59
N VAL A 233 -6.08 -19.27 -5.22
CA VAL A 233 -6.34 -18.85 -6.60
C VAL A 233 -6.19 -20.06 -7.53
N GLY A 234 -7.22 -20.26 -8.36
CA GLY A 234 -7.33 -21.43 -9.26
C GLY A 234 -8.04 -22.64 -8.65
N ALA A 235 -8.40 -22.61 -7.38
CA ALA A 235 -9.24 -23.66 -6.78
C ALA A 235 -10.71 -23.47 -7.16
N SER A 236 -11.44 -24.59 -7.30
CA SER A 236 -12.88 -24.60 -7.56
C SER A 236 -13.71 -24.49 -6.26
N GLU A 237 -13.12 -24.80 -5.10
CA GLU A 237 -13.81 -24.84 -3.81
C GLU A 237 -13.06 -24.02 -2.75
N PRO A 238 -13.79 -23.41 -1.79
CA PRO A 238 -13.20 -22.75 -0.64
C PRO A 238 -12.36 -23.71 0.21
N LYS A 239 -11.22 -23.23 0.69
CA LYS A 239 -10.40 -23.94 1.67
C LYS A 239 -11.07 -23.98 3.05
N ALA A 240 -11.77 -22.90 3.38
CA ALA A 240 -12.64 -22.82 4.55
C ALA A 240 -13.74 -21.80 4.35
N ILE A 241 -14.86 -22.02 5.04
CA ILE A 241 -15.96 -21.08 5.22
C ILE A 241 -16.12 -20.92 6.74
N LEU A 242 -15.93 -19.70 7.23
CA LEU A 242 -15.96 -19.37 8.64
C LEU A 242 -17.13 -18.44 8.94
N ASP A 243 -17.92 -18.77 9.94
CA ASP A 243 -18.91 -17.84 10.46
C ASP A 243 -18.20 -16.75 11.25
N LEU A 244 -18.52 -15.49 10.96
CA LEU A 244 -18.00 -14.34 11.67
C LEU A 244 -19.00 -13.87 12.74
N PRO A 245 -18.53 -13.16 13.79
CA PRO A 245 -19.40 -12.46 14.70
C PRO A 245 -20.40 -11.54 13.95
N ASN A 246 -21.54 -11.28 14.55
CA ASN A 246 -22.56 -10.40 14.00
C ASN A 246 -22.17 -8.91 14.15
N CYS A 247 -21.22 -8.48 13.34
CA CYS A 247 -20.67 -7.13 13.29
C CYS A 247 -20.43 -6.70 11.85
N ASN A 248 -20.25 -5.40 11.60
CA ASN A 248 -19.97 -4.88 10.26
C ASN A 248 -18.49 -5.04 9.94
N VAL A 249 -18.17 -5.87 8.98
CA VAL A 249 -16.80 -6.00 8.47
C VAL A 249 -16.47 -4.77 7.62
N LEU A 250 -15.41 -4.08 7.99
CA LEU A 250 -14.94 -2.85 7.35
C LEU A 250 -13.87 -3.14 6.31
N GLU A 251 -12.93 -4.05 6.61
CA GLU A 251 -11.85 -4.39 5.67
C GLU A 251 -11.23 -5.76 5.99
N LEU A 252 -10.90 -6.47 4.93
CA LEU A 252 -10.02 -7.63 4.94
C LEU A 252 -8.64 -7.23 4.44
N LYS A 253 -7.57 -7.72 5.08
CA LYS A 253 -6.21 -7.47 4.62
C LYS A 253 -5.28 -8.64 4.93
N TYR A 254 -4.60 -9.14 3.89
CA TYR A 254 -3.55 -10.13 4.09
C TYR A 254 -2.25 -9.49 4.57
N ASN A 255 -1.64 -10.13 5.58
CA ASN A 255 -0.23 -9.97 5.92
C ASN A 255 0.42 -11.34 5.75
N SER A 256 1.15 -11.52 4.66
CA SER A 256 1.68 -12.82 4.25
C SER A 256 0.56 -13.88 4.17
N ASP A 257 0.54 -14.85 5.07
CA ASP A 257 -0.44 -15.94 5.13
C ASP A 257 -1.55 -15.72 6.17
N ASN A 258 -1.47 -14.66 6.95
CA ASN A 258 -2.50 -14.28 7.90
C ASN A 258 -3.43 -13.22 7.31
N LEU A 259 -4.71 -13.33 7.62
CA LEU A 259 -5.72 -12.41 7.17
C LEU A 259 -6.29 -11.65 8.36
N TYR A 260 -6.18 -10.32 8.34
CA TYR A 260 -6.92 -9.47 9.26
C TYR A 260 -8.37 -9.36 8.83
N VAL A 261 -9.25 -9.44 9.81
CA VAL A 261 -10.67 -9.11 9.72
C VAL A 261 -10.90 -7.90 10.61
N VAL A 262 -11.06 -6.74 10.01
CA VAL A 262 -11.34 -5.48 10.72
C VAL A 262 -12.82 -5.21 10.65
N ALA A 263 -13.45 -5.05 11.78
CA ALA A 263 -14.87 -4.71 11.89
C ALA A 263 -15.06 -3.47 12.78
N ASP A 264 -16.29 -2.97 12.86
CA ASP A 264 -16.63 -1.80 13.67
C ASP A 264 -16.40 -2.01 15.17
N ASP A 265 -16.60 -3.23 15.66
CA ASP A 265 -16.51 -3.58 17.07
C ASP A 265 -15.75 -4.89 17.35
N TYR A 266 -15.03 -5.39 16.34
CA TYR A 266 -14.36 -6.69 16.36
C TYR A 266 -13.08 -6.65 15.54
N ILE A 267 -12.02 -7.28 16.04
CA ILE A 267 -10.79 -7.55 15.29
C ILE A 267 -10.44 -9.02 15.40
N GLY A 268 -10.30 -9.67 14.26
CA GLY A 268 -9.88 -11.06 14.14
C GLY A 268 -8.70 -11.25 13.21
N ILE A 269 -8.01 -12.39 13.38
CA ILE A 269 -6.95 -12.84 12.47
C ILE A 269 -7.20 -14.28 12.09
N VAL A 270 -7.23 -14.57 10.80
CA VAL A 270 -7.35 -15.92 10.26
C VAL A 270 -5.97 -16.42 9.84
N SER A 271 -5.52 -17.48 10.47
CA SER A 271 -4.26 -18.14 10.17
C SER A 271 -4.46 -19.38 9.31
N ASN A 272 -3.53 -19.63 8.38
CA ASN A 272 -3.55 -20.79 7.48
C ASN A 272 -4.87 -20.97 6.70
N GLN A 273 -5.58 -19.86 6.48
CA GLN A 273 -6.89 -19.83 5.82
C GLN A 273 -8.00 -20.64 6.53
N LYS A 274 -7.84 -21.05 7.77
CA LYS A 274 -8.80 -21.96 8.46
C LYS A 274 -9.11 -21.57 9.90
N LYS A 275 -8.20 -20.95 10.61
CA LYS A 275 -8.32 -20.73 12.06
C LYS A 275 -8.47 -19.25 12.36
N LEU A 276 -9.67 -18.86 12.80
CA LEU A 276 -9.94 -17.53 13.32
C LEU A 276 -9.46 -17.43 14.76
N LYS A 277 -8.70 -16.39 15.06
CA LYS A 277 -8.30 -15.96 16.40
C LYS A 277 -8.82 -14.56 16.65
N THR A 278 -9.61 -14.37 17.69
CA THR A 278 -10.09 -13.08 18.14
C THR A 278 -8.97 -12.31 18.84
N VAL A 279 -8.78 -11.05 18.46
CA VAL A 279 -7.90 -10.08 19.14
C VAL A 279 -8.73 -9.19 20.04
N PHE A 280 -9.83 -8.65 19.51
CA PHE A 280 -10.85 -7.95 20.25
C PHE A 280 -12.21 -8.57 19.94
N GLU A 281 -12.98 -8.88 20.97
CA GLU A 281 -14.30 -9.50 20.82
C GLU A 281 -15.35 -8.48 20.38
N CYS A 282 -16.36 -8.95 19.67
CA CYS A 282 -17.52 -8.15 19.24
C CYS A 282 -18.21 -7.52 20.46
N GLY A 283 -18.52 -6.22 20.35
CA GLY A 283 -19.15 -5.43 21.42
C GLY A 283 -18.20 -5.01 22.54
N LYS A 284 -16.87 -5.22 22.42
CA LYS A 284 -15.90 -4.80 23.44
C LYS A 284 -15.14 -3.53 23.08
N ILE A 285 -15.09 -3.20 21.80
CA ILE A 285 -14.43 -1.99 21.31
C ILE A 285 -15.34 -1.28 20.32
N ASN A 286 -15.09 0.01 20.15
CA ASN A 286 -15.58 0.80 19.04
C ASN A 286 -14.38 1.23 18.18
N THR A 287 -14.32 0.76 16.94
CA THR A 287 -13.25 1.11 15.99
C THR A 287 -13.44 2.54 15.52
N VAL A 288 -12.58 3.45 15.97
CA VAL A 288 -12.62 4.87 15.61
C VAL A 288 -11.99 5.11 14.26
N CYS A 289 -10.77 4.58 14.06
CA CYS A 289 -10.00 4.73 12.83
C CYS A 289 -8.92 3.65 12.75
N TYR A 290 -8.56 3.24 11.55
CA TYR A 290 -7.48 2.27 11.36
C TYR A 290 -6.69 2.55 10.07
N THR A 291 -5.50 1.96 9.99
CA THR A 291 -4.67 1.96 8.79
C THR A 291 -3.78 0.71 8.77
N PHE A 292 -3.35 0.32 7.57
CA PHE A 292 -2.30 -0.68 7.43
C PHE A 292 -0.97 -0.01 7.13
N THR A 293 0.10 -0.51 7.76
CA THR A 293 1.46 -0.10 7.42
C THR A 293 1.84 -0.64 6.02
N PRO A 294 2.88 -0.13 5.35
CA PRO A 294 3.41 -0.73 4.11
C PRO A 294 3.84 -2.21 4.25
N ASN A 295 4.02 -2.68 5.49
CA ASN A 295 4.30 -4.08 5.80
C ASN A 295 3.02 -4.88 6.13
N ASP A 296 1.85 -4.33 5.80
CA ASP A 296 0.52 -4.94 6.00
C ASP A 296 0.21 -5.27 7.48
N GLU A 297 0.77 -4.52 8.46
CA GLU A 297 0.40 -4.63 9.87
C GLU A 297 -0.69 -3.61 10.21
N LEU A 298 -1.67 -4.02 11.00
CA LEU A 298 -2.78 -3.18 11.42
C LEU A 298 -2.34 -2.20 12.53
N VAL A 299 -2.66 -0.92 12.35
CA VAL A 299 -2.65 0.10 13.40
C VAL A 299 -4.09 0.56 13.60
N LEU A 300 -4.60 0.37 14.81
CA LEU A 300 -5.98 0.59 15.18
C LEU A 300 -6.07 1.69 16.24
N ALA A 301 -6.93 2.67 16.00
CA ALA A 301 -7.44 3.58 17.02
C ALA A 301 -8.85 3.13 17.41
N TYR A 302 -9.07 2.90 18.70
CA TYR A 302 -10.34 2.45 19.23
C TYR A 302 -10.63 3.12 20.57
N ASN A 303 -11.87 3.10 20.97
CA ASN A 303 -12.25 3.41 22.35
C ASN A 303 -13.10 2.28 22.94
N ASP A 304 -13.24 2.29 24.24
CA ASP A 304 -14.14 1.40 24.97
C ASP A 304 -15.54 2.02 24.96
N TYR A 305 -16.58 1.23 24.74
CA TYR A 305 -17.97 1.71 24.82
C TYR A 305 -18.32 2.34 26.18
N SER A 306 -17.63 1.91 27.25
CA SER A 306 -17.79 2.50 28.59
C SER A 306 -17.09 3.86 28.73
N ASN A 307 -16.10 4.18 27.89
CA ASN A 307 -15.37 5.44 27.89
C ASN A 307 -15.03 5.88 26.47
N SER A 308 -15.99 6.47 25.78
CA SER A 308 -15.84 6.92 24.38
C SER A 308 -14.99 8.19 24.22
N THR A 309 -14.58 8.85 25.31
CA THR A 309 -13.75 10.07 25.27
C THR A 309 -12.25 9.78 25.25
N GLU A 310 -11.84 8.58 25.63
CA GLU A 310 -10.45 8.16 25.64
C GLU A 310 -10.14 7.21 24.49
N ASN A 311 -9.40 7.68 23.49
CA ASN A 311 -8.98 6.86 22.38
C ASN A 311 -7.66 6.15 22.68
N LYS A 312 -7.59 4.88 22.34
CA LYS A 312 -6.39 4.05 22.41
C LYS A 312 -5.85 3.78 21.02
N LEU A 313 -4.55 3.90 20.86
CA LEU A 313 -3.83 3.58 19.62
C LEU A 313 -2.98 2.35 19.85
N VAL A 314 -3.18 1.31 19.05
CA VAL A 314 -2.50 0.02 19.19
C VAL A 314 -1.99 -0.50 17.86
N ARG A 315 -0.84 -1.19 17.89
CA ARG A 315 -0.35 -2.00 16.77
C ARG A 315 -0.74 -3.44 16.98
N VAL A 316 -1.49 -4.00 16.04
CA VAL A 316 -1.90 -5.41 16.03
C VAL A 316 -1.03 -6.15 15.03
N ARG A 317 -0.23 -7.10 15.50
CA ARG A 317 0.64 -7.92 14.65
C ARG A 317 -0.11 -9.13 14.09
N ALA A 318 0.37 -9.66 12.97
CA ALA A 318 -0.21 -10.82 12.29
C ALA A 318 -0.31 -12.10 13.16
N GLY A 319 0.46 -12.20 14.25
CA GLY A 319 0.30 -13.25 15.27
C GLY A 319 -0.89 -13.07 16.22
N GLY A 320 -1.69 -11.99 16.04
CA GLY A 320 -2.87 -11.70 16.86
C GLY A 320 -2.55 -11.24 18.27
N ASN A 321 -1.41 -10.63 18.49
CA ASN A 321 -1.06 -9.99 19.75
C ASN A 321 -1.12 -8.49 19.55
N ALA A 322 -1.98 -7.79 20.30
CA ALA A 322 -1.88 -6.36 20.49
C ALA A 322 -0.57 -6.09 21.24
N LYS A 323 0.30 -5.24 20.68
CA LYS A 323 1.56 -4.87 21.33
C LYS A 323 1.74 -3.38 21.24
N SER A 324 2.10 -2.81 22.40
CA SER A 324 2.36 -1.38 22.58
C SER A 324 1.11 -0.55 22.28
N GLU A 325 0.46 -0.14 23.34
CA GLU A 325 -0.72 0.73 23.31
C GLU A 325 -0.36 2.09 23.90
N THR A 326 -0.99 3.14 23.41
CA THR A 326 -0.90 4.48 23.96
C THR A 326 -2.25 5.17 23.89
N THR A 327 -2.49 6.11 24.82
CA THR A 327 -3.67 6.96 24.79
C THR A 327 -3.46 8.15 23.86
N VAL A 328 -4.46 8.47 23.07
CA VAL A 328 -4.51 9.65 22.21
C VAL A 328 -5.61 10.57 22.71
N ASN A 329 -5.23 11.77 23.11
CA ASN A 329 -6.16 12.80 23.55
C ASN A 329 -6.77 13.54 22.35
N GLY A 330 -8.07 13.77 22.40
CA GLY A 330 -8.84 14.46 21.36
C GLY A 330 -9.51 13.52 20.39
N ASN A 331 -10.40 14.07 19.57
CA ASN A 331 -11.11 13.34 18.54
C ASN A 331 -10.17 12.96 17.40
N ILE A 332 -10.08 11.67 17.06
CA ILE A 332 -9.24 11.17 15.95
C ILE A 332 -10.02 11.27 14.64
N ARG A 333 -9.49 12.04 13.68
CA ARG A 333 -10.08 12.23 12.36
C ARG A 333 -9.45 11.34 11.30
N TYR A 334 -8.15 11.07 11.42
CA TYR A 334 -7.42 10.27 10.42
C TYR A 334 -6.15 9.67 11.03
N ILE A 335 -5.75 8.50 10.55
CA ILE A 335 -4.46 7.90 10.87
C ILE A 335 -3.75 7.43 9.61
N SER A 336 -2.43 7.56 9.59
CA SER A 336 -1.59 7.08 8.50
C SER A 336 -0.26 6.57 9.03
N ALA A 337 0.24 5.47 8.49
CA ALA A 337 1.44 4.82 9.00
C ALA A 337 2.49 4.59 7.91
N SER A 338 3.75 4.68 8.33
CA SER A 338 4.92 4.14 7.62
C SER A 338 5.43 2.88 8.33
N PRO A 339 6.49 2.21 7.88
CA PRO A 339 7.00 1.02 8.56
C PRO A 339 7.46 1.23 10.00
N SER A 340 7.78 2.47 10.40
CA SER A 340 8.39 2.77 11.71
C SER A 340 7.58 3.73 12.59
N VAL A 341 6.69 4.53 12.00
CA VAL A 341 5.91 5.52 12.72
C VAL A 341 4.46 5.55 12.23
N VAL A 342 3.56 6.01 13.09
CA VAL A 342 2.17 6.32 12.78
C VAL A 342 1.88 7.76 13.16
N SER A 343 1.22 8.48 12.28
CA SER A 343 0.70 9.83 12.54
C SER A 343 -0.82 9.79 12.69
N VAL A 344 -1.29 10.46 13.71
CA VAL A 344 -2.71 10.61 14.06
C VAL A 344 -3.08 12.07 13.88
N LEU A 345 -4.08 12.33 13.04
CA LEU A 345 -4.71 13.63 12.90
C LEU A 345 -5.86 13.71 13.89
N THR A 346 -5.78 14.67 14.80
CA THR A 346 -6.89 15.08 15.67
C THR A 346 -7.48 16.40 15.18
N ASP A 347 -8.46 16.95 15.88
CA ASP A 347 -9.09 18.23 15.52
C ASP A 347 -8.07 19.39 15.45
N SER A 348 -7.04 19.38 16.29
CA SER A 348 -6.09 20.48 16.43
C SER A 348 -4.62 20.12 16.23
N ASN A 349 -4.29 18.84 16.07
CA ASN A 349 -2.91 18.40 16.01
C ASN A 349 -2.69 17.20 15.07
N ILE A 350 -1.49 17.12 14.52
CA ILE A 350 -0.93 15.88 14.01
C ILE A 350 0.09 15.38 15.04
N VAL A 351 -0.15 14.19 15.61
CA VAL A 351 0.74 13.58 16.60
C VAL A 351 1.35 12.32 16.01
N THR A 352 2.68 12.26 15.99
CA THR A 352 3.43 11.11 15.44
C THR A 352 3.97 10.25 16.56
N TYR A 353 3.73 8.94 16.48
CA TYR A 353 4.18 7.93 17.43
C TYR A 353 5.12 6.94 16.79
N SER A 354 6.06 6.40 17.54
CA SER A 354 6.88 5.26 17.14
C SER A 354 6.08 3.97 17.15
N LEU A 355 6.03 3.22 16.04
CA LEU A 355 5.36 1.92 16.00
C LEU A 355 6.01 0.83 16.86
N GLY A 356 7.27 1.02 17.23
CA GLY A 356 7.99 0.04 18.07
C GLY A 356 7.50 -0.01 19.51
N ASN A 357 7.21 1.15 20.11
CA ASN A 357 6.88 1.30 21.54
C ASN A 357 5.75 2.28 21.80
N MET A 358 5.08 2.80 20.78
CA MET A 358 3.99 3.78 20.84
C MET A 358 4.32 5.06 21.61
N LYS A 359 5.60 5.41 21.76
CA LYS A 359 6.01 6.69 22.35
C LYS A 359 5.80 7.82 21.33
N GLN A 360 5.25 8.93 21.82
CA GLN A 360 5.12 10.15 21.03
C GLN A 360 6.49 10.67 20.61
N LYS A 361 6.65 10.98 19.32
CA LYS A 361 7.87 11.57 18.76
C LYS A 361 7.71 13.05 18.45
N LYS A 362 6.58 13.43 17.87
CA LYS A 362 6.33 14.81 17.43
C LYS A 362 4.86 15.16 17.62
N ARG A 363 4.60 16.44 17.83
CA ARG A 363 3.26 17.05 17.77
C ARG A 363 3.37 18.34 16.97
N VAL A 364 2.46 18.52 16.03
CA VAL A 364 2.35 19.72 15.19
C VAL A 364 0.92 20.22 15.28
N SER A 365 0.72 21.47 15.64
CA SER A 365 -0.61 22.09 15.64
C SER A 365 -1.08 22.31 14.20
N VAL A 366 -2.34 22.03 13.95
CA VAL A 366 -3.00 22.22 12.66
C VAL A 366 -4.37 22.84 12.87
N ASP A 367 -4.87 23.45 11.83
CA ASP A 367 -6.22 24.01 11.75
C ASP A 367 -7.22 23.06 11.08
N ASP A 368 -8.48 23.44 11.01
CA ASP A 368 -9.58 22.64 10.44
C ASP A 368 -9.51 22.44 8.92
N SER A 369 -8.61 23.17 8.23
CA SER A 369 -8.42 23.02 6.79
C SER A 369 -7.81 21.66 6.41
N VAL A 370 -7.12 21.00 7.36
CA VAL A 370 -6.54 19.66 7.13
C VAL A 370 -7.64 18.63 7.03
N LYS A 371 -7.70 17.91 5.91
CA LYS A 371 -8.69 16.87 5.60
C LYS A 371 -8.17 15.47 5.84
N SER A 372 -6.93 15.19 5.44
CA SER A 372 -6.28 13.89 5.62
C SER A 372 -4.76 14.03 5.67
N ILE A 373 -4.09 12.97 6.07
CA ILE A 373 -2.62 12.89 6.12
C ILE A 373 -2.14 11.59 5.45
N CYS A 374 -0.94 11.64 4.88
CA CYS A 374 -0.25 10.47 4.35
C CYS A 374 1.17 10.40 4.91
N GLN A 375 1.44 9.42 5.80
CA GLN A 375 2.76 9.20 6.40
C GLN A 375 3.66 8.42 5.45
N MET A 376 4.82 8.97 5.10
CA MET A 376 5.79 8.33 4.22
C MET A 376 7.21 8.48 4.78
N GLY A 377 7.77 7.39 5.30
CA GLY A 377 9.03 7.44 6.03
C GLY A 377 8.92 8.35 7.26
N SER A 378 9.75 9.39 7.36
CA SER A 378 9.68 10.43 8.39
C SER A 378 8.79 11.60 8.03
N ALA A 379 8.40 11.76 6.78
CA ALA A 379 7.60 12.89 6.31
C ALA A 379 6.10 12.60 6.42
N VAL A 380 5.33 13.64 6.75
CA VAL A 380 3.87 13.64 6.69
C VAL A 380 3.44 14.55 5.56
N PHE A 381 2.70 14.02 4.59
CA PHE A 381 2.02 14.82 3.59
C PHE A 381 0.64 15.17 4.12
N ILE A 382 0.34 16.44 4.13
CA ILE A 382 -0.88 17.02 4.69
C ILE A 382 -1.77 17.47 3.53
N HIS A 383 -2.94 16.88 3.41
CA HIS A 383 -3.95 17.31 2.46
C HIS A 383 -4.85 18.35 3.13
N ARG A 384 -4.83 19.57 2.59
CA ARG A 384 -5.75 20.65 2.89
C ARG A 384 -6.66 20.84 1.69
N GLN A 385 -7.84 21.33 1.80
CA GLN A 385 -8.79 21.58 0.69
C GLN A 385 -8.30 21.19 -0.73
N SER A 386 -7.57 22.09 -1.39
CA SER A 386 -7.02 21.90 -2.74
C SER A 386 -5.49 21.84 -2.80
N LEU A 387 -4.83 21.55 -1.68
CA LEU A 387 -3.37 21.59 -1.57
C LEU A 387 -2.86 20.34 -0.82
N ILE A 388 -1.75 19.77 -1.30
CA ILE A 388 -0.96 18.81 -0.53
C ILE A 388 0.39 19.47 -0.21
N GLU A 389 0.69 19.55 1.08
CA GLU A 389 1.95 20.05 1.64
C GLU A 389 2.75 18.92 2.28
N ARG A 390 4.05 19.08 2.39
CA ARG A 390 4.92 18.19 3.13
C ARG A 390 5.37 18.80 4.43
N ASN A 391 5.20 18.07 5.53
CA ASN A 391 5.80 18.41 6.80
C ASN A 391 6.83 17.33 7.15
N GLU A 392 8.10 17.70 7.31
CA GLU A 392 9.11 16.79 7.81
C GLU A 392 9.08 16.74 9.33
N SER A 393 9.20 15.55 9.90
CA SER A 393 9.57 15.44 11.31
C SER A 393 11.02 15.87 11.42
N ASP A 394 11.32 16.89 12.23
CA ASP A 394 12.70 17.21 12.60
C ASP A 394 13.38 15.93 13.09
N LYS A 395 14.64 15.75 12.65
CA LYS A 395 15.44 14.57 12.98
C LYS A 395 15.76 14.51 14.47
#